data_e1caabc46425cc582b7e35de1eea634d
#
_entry.id   e1caabc46425cc582b7e35de1eea634d
#
_cell.length_a   1.000
_cell.length_b   1.000
_cell.length_c   1.000
_cell.angle_alpha   90.00
_cell.angle_beta   90.00
_cell.angle_gamma   90.00
#
_symmetry.space_group_name_H-M   'P 1'
#
loop_
_entity.id
_entity.type
_entity.pdbx_description
1 polymer ?
#
loop_
_entity_poly.entity_id
_entity_poly.type
_entity_poly.pdbx_seq_one_letter_code
_entity_poly.pdbx_strand_id
1 'polypeptide(L)'
;MNYKTTKIEIPKTGNLLLWVSGGLDSALGLYAIAKHIKENKLKNKIVVATWKRDAGDNPKKGKPAKDWNVTHAKKVMAWVEKELKLTKTQKFEHIIVDTPPKDGLRIDNDQWQKVFDDNKKKYKLKECYGFVTKNPAKSVMIEHDLFTDDRPAYRDGAKRYHPEKPFQNHDKAWVARCFESEGLMKGLFPLTRSCEGQADKTKNFTKPCKKCWWCKEKYWAFKQY
;
A
#
# COMPACT_ATOMS: atom_id res chain seq x y z
N MET A 1 17.66 4.78 4.45
CA MET A 1 16.87 5.17 3.26
C MET A 1 17.21 6.59 2.90
N ASN A 2 17.58 6.84 1.67
CA ASN A 2 17.80 8.21 1.26
C ASN A 2 16.44 8.87 1.00
N TYR A 3 15.68 9.11 2.09
CA TYR A 3 14.40 9.85 2.06
C TYR A 3 14.57 11.33 1.70
N LYS A 4 15.78 11.75 1.31
CA LYS A 4 16.06 13.15 0.97
C LYS A 4 15.15 13.71 -0.10
N THR A 5 14.48 12.84 -0.88
CA THR A 5 13.53 13.23 -1.91
C THR A 5 12.07 13.11 -1.51
N THR A 6 11.76 12.49 -0.36
CA THR A 6 10.38 12.34 0.12
C THR A 6 10.32 12.73 1.58
N LYS A 7 9.77 13.90 1.85
CA LYS A 7 9.57 14.39 3.20
C LYS A 7 8.28 13.78 3.77
N ILE A 8 8.42 12.81 4.67
CA ILE A 8 7.30 12.33 5.47
C ILE A 8 7.27 13.16 6.75
N GLU A 9 6.27 14.01 6.88
CA GLU A 9 6.07 14.82 8.07
C GLU A 9 5.28 14.02 9.09
N ILE A 10 5.90 13.69 10.22
CA ILE A 10 5.22 13.01 11.32
C ILE A 10 4.93 14.02 12.41
N PRO A 11 3.68 14.14 12.86
CA PRO A 11 3.32 15.08 13.93
C PRO A 11 4.04 14.70 15.22
N LYS A 12 4.44 15.69 16.00
CA LYS A 12 5.13 15.46 17.29
C LYS A 12 4.27 14.70 18.30
N THR A 13 2.95 14.81 18.19
CA THR A 13 1.99 14.18 19.11
C THR A 13 0.82 13.57 18.35
N GLY A 14 0.13 12.62 18.97
CA GLY A 14 -0.99 11.90 18.38
C GLY A 14 -0.56 10.68 17.58
N ASN A 15 -1.51 9.84 17.21
CA ASN A 15 -1.28 8.61 16.50
C ASN A 15 -1.57 8.78 15.01
N LEU A 16 -1.10 7.83 14.21
CA LEU A 16 -1.19 7.87 12.75
C LEU A 16 -2.10 6.76 12.26
N LEU A 17 -2.94 7.06 11.27
CA LEU A 17 -3.67 6.06 10.51
C LEU A 17 -2.93 5.84 9.18
N LEU A 18 -2.56 4.59 8.89
CA LEU A 18 -1.89 4.22 7.65
C LEU A 18 -2.76 3.25 6.86
N TRP A 19 -3.07 3.60 5.62
CA TRP A 19 -3.75 2.70 4.70
C TRP A 19 -2.78 1.68 4.10
N VAL A 20 -2.93 0.41 4.49
CA VAL A 20 -2.04 -0.68 4.08
C VAL A 20 -2.84 -1.76 3.35
N SER A 21 -2.68 -1.84 2.05
CA SER A 21 -3.33 -2.83 1.19
C SER A 21 -2.56 -4.15 1.08
N GLY A 22 -1.36 -4.23 1.66
CA GLY A 22 -0.44 -5.34 1.41
C GLY A 22 0.30 -5.28 0.07
N GLY A 23 0.12 -4.20 -0.71
CA GLY A 23 0.90 -3.91 -1.91
C GLY A 23 2.24 -3.25 -1.59
N LEU A 24 3.11 -3.13 -2.61
CA LEU A 24 4.48 -2.61 -2.47
C LEU A 24 4.56 -1.22 -1.85
N ASP A 25 3.74 -0.29 -2.35
CA ASP A 25 3.81 1.10 -1.91
C ASP A 25 3.43 1.24 -0.44
N SER A 26 2.33 0.59 -0.04
CA SER A 26 1.86 0.65 1.33
C SER A 26 2.76 -0.13 2.29
N ALA A 27 3.40 -1.21 1.84
CA ALA A 27 4.38 -1.94 2.63
C ALA A 27 5.63 -1.11 2.89
N LEU A 28 6.15 -0.42 1.84
CA LEU A 28 7.25 0.52 1.99
C LEU A 28 6.89 1.66 2.94
N GLY A 29 5.69 2.23 2.79
CA GLY A 29 5.24 3.33 3.63
C GLY A 29 5.12 2.95 5.11
N LEU A 30 4.54 1.79 5.40
CA LEU A 30 4.47 1.26 6.76
C LEU A 30 5.85 1.07 7.38
N TYR A 31 6.76 0.42 6.64
CA TYR A 31 8.14 0.21 7.10
C TYR A 31 8.85 1.54 7.36
N ALA A 32 8.76 2.47 6.42
CA ALA A 32 9.42 3.76 6.49
C ALA A 32 8.97 4.59 7.70
N ILE A 33 7.67 4.71 7.91
CA ILE A 33 7.12 5.48 9.03
C ILE A 33 7.44 4.79 10.36
N ALA A 34 7.27 3.46 10.45
CA ALA A 34 7.59 2.73 11.67
C ALA A 34 9.08 2.82 12.03
N LYS A 35 9.97 2.72 11.04
CA LYS A 35 11.42 2.90 11.21
C LYS A 35 11.74 4.31 11.72
N HIS A 36 11.16 5.34 11.10
CA HIS A 36 11.36 6.73 11.50
C HIS A 36 10.92 6.98 12.95
N ILE A 37 9.72 6.50 13.32
CA ILE A 37 9.20 6.61 14.69
C ILE A 37 10.17 5.96 15.69
N LYS A 38 10.65 4.76 15.37
CA LYS A 38 11.58 4.03 16.24
C LYS A 38 12.92 4.73 16.37
N GLU A 39 13.56 5.10 15.26
CA GLU A 39 14.89 5.73 15.25
C GLU A 39 14.89 7.08 15.96
N ASN A 40 13.81 7.84 15.83
CA ASN A 40 13.66 9.15 16.48
C ASN A 40 12.99 9.07 17.86
N LYS A 41 12.72 7.86 18.37
CA LYS A 41 12.11 7.62 19.69
C LYS A 41 10.79 8.39 19.88
N LEU A 42 10.02 8.53 18.80
CA LEU A 42 8.72 9.20 18.84
C LEU A 42 7.69 8.33 19.57
N LYS A 43 6.69 8.98 20.18
CA LYS A 43 5.64 8.30 20.96
C LYS A 43 4.39 7.96 20.15
N ASN A 44 4.38 8.29 18.86
CA ASN A 44 3.25 8.00 17.97
C ASN A 44 3.02 6.49 17.85
N LYS A 45 1.77 6.06 17.95
CA LYS A 45 1.35 4.71 17.59
C LYS A 45 0.85 4.71 16.15
N ILE A 46 1.01 3.59 15.49
CA ILE A 46 0.49 3.36 14.15
C ILE A 46 -0.76 2.49 14.24
N VAL A 47 -1.85 2.99 13.68
CA VAL A 47 -3.07 2.24 13.41
C VAL A 47 -3.10 1.94 11.92
N VAL A 48 -3.17 0.69 11.55
CA VAL A 48 -3.25 0.25 10.15
C VAL A 48 -4.71 0.06 9.78
N ALA A 49 -5.14 0.67 8.70
CA ALA A 49 -6.44 0.41 8.08
C ALA A 49 -6.24 -0.39 6.78
N THR A 50 -7.02 -1.45 6.61
CA THR A 50 -7.01 -2.26 5.40
C THR A 50 -8.43 -2.46 4.90
N TRP A 51 -8.66 -2.14 3.64
CA TRP A 51 -9.91 -2.46 2.98
C TRP A 51 -10.00 -3.94 2.70
N LYS A 52 -11.10 -4.54 3.12
CA LYS A 52 -11.48 -5.87 2.69
C LYS A 52 -12.04 -5.77 1.29
N ARG A 53 -11.23 -6.06 0.29
CA ARG A 53 -11.69 -6.17 -1.08
C ARG A 53 -12.32 -7.54 -1.27
N ASP A 54 -13.61 -7.56 -1.50
CA ASP A 54 -14.24 -8.71 -2.10
C ASP A 54 -13.78 -8.80 -3.56
N ALA A 55 -12.72 -9.56 -3.80
CA ALA A 55 -12.23 -9.82 -5.15
C ALA A 55 -13.21 -10.71 -5.95
N GLY A 56 -14.47 -10.69 -5.55
CA GLY A 56 -15.53 -11.55 -6.00
C GLY A 56 -16.40 -10.98 -7.09
N ASP A 57 -15.99 -9.94 -7.79
CA ASP A 57 -16.81 -9.34 -8.86
C ASP A 57 -16.88 -10.16 -10.14
N ASN A 58 -16.87 -11.48 -9.99
CA ASN A 58 -17.50 -12.35 -10.95
C ASN A 58 -18.70 -13.03 -10.31
N PRO A 59 -19.89 -12.40 -10.29
CA PRO A 59 -21.11 -12.99 -9.74
C PRO A 59 -21.50 -14.30 -10.43
N LYS A 60 -20.90 -14.61 -11.59
CA LYS A 60 -21.16 -15.85 -12.35
C LYS A 60 -20.51 -17.12 -11.77
N LYS A 61 -19.67 -17.03 -10.76
CA LYS A 61 -18.98 -18.23 -10.22
C LYS A 61 -19.16 -18.51 -8.72
N GLY A 62 -20.04 -17.81 -8.02
CA GLY A 62 -20.55 -18.24 -6.70
C GLY A 62 -19.53 -18.53 -5.59
N LYS A 63 -18.27 -18.16 -5.73
CA LYS A 63 -17.25 -18.38 -4.70
C LYS A 63 -16.85 -17.06 -4.08
N PRO A 64 -16.97 -16.93 -2.75
CA PRO A 64 -16.48 -15.74 -2.08
C PRO A 64 -14.98 -15.60 -2.33
N ALA A 65 -14.57 -14.45 -2.80
CA ALA A 65 -13.17 -14.14 -2.97
C ALA A 65 -12.47 -14.16 -1.61
N LYS A 66 -11.30 -14.77 -1.57
CA LYS A 66 -10.44 -14.65 -0.40
C LYS A 66 -9.97 -13.22 -0.28
N ASP A 67 -10.12 -12.68 0.91
CA ASP A 67 -9.62 -11.36 1.29
C ASP A 67 -8.07 -11.36 1.30
N TRP A 68 -7.51 -11.24 0.12
CA TRP A 68 -6.06 -11.28 -0.03
C TRP A 68 -5.38 -10.00 0.48
N ASN A 69 -6.06 -8.84 0.45
CA ASN A 69 -5.51 -7.59 0.97
C ASN A 69 -5.23 -7.70 2.46
N VAL A 70 -6.22 -8.12 3.24
CA VAL A 70 -6.08 -8.30 4.69
C VAL A 70 -5.01 -9.34 5.01
N THR A 71 -4.98 -10.45 4.27
CA THR A 71 -3.96 -11.49 4.45
C THR A 71 -2.55 -10.94 4.21
N HIS A 72 -2.34 -10.18 3.13
CA HIS A 72 -1.03 -9.61 2.84
C HIS A 72 -0.68 -8.45 3.77
N ALA A 73 -1.63 -7.59 4.12
CA ALA A 73 -1.42 -6.54 5.11
C ALA A 73 -0.95 -7.13 6.46
N LYS A 74 -1.59 -8.19 6.95
CA LYS A 74 -1.17 -8.88 8.18
C LYS A 74 0.25 -9.44 8.09
N LYS A 75 0.63 -10.04 6.96
CA LYS A 75 2.01 -10.55 6.75
C LYS A 75 3.03 -9.41 6.76
N VAL A 76 2.72 -8.31 6.08
CA VAL A 76 3.56 -7.10 6.04
C VAL A 76 3.72 -6.53 7.44
N MET A 77 2.63 -6.34 8.19
CA MET A 77 2.64 -5.84 9.57
C MET A 77 3.52 -6.70 10.46
N ALA A 78 3.28 -8.01 10.48
CA ALA A 78 4.04 -8.96 11.32
C ALA A 78 5.54 -8.94 11.00
N TRP A 79 5.88 -8.84 9.70
CA TRP A 79 7.27 -8.76 9.29
C TRP A 79 7.92 -7.44 9.74
N VAL A 80 7.26 -6.30 9.55
CA VAL A 80 7.77 -4.99 9.97
C VAL A 80 7.97 -4.94 11.50
N GLU A 81 7.00 -5.45 12.26
CA GLU A 81 7.12 -5.54 13.73
C GLU A 81 8.34 -6.35 14.17
N LYS A 82 8.56 -7.50 13.52
CA LYS A 82 9.70 -8.38 13.81
C LYS A 82 11.02 -7.74 13.39
N GLU A 83 11.11 -7.24 12.16
CA GLU A 83 12.33 -6.64 11.59
C GLU A 83 12.79 -5.43 12.40
N LEU A 84 11.84 -4.58 12.74
CA LEU A 84 12.13 -3.40 13.56
C LEU A 84 12.16 -3.71 15.06
N LYS A 85 11.96 -4.97 15.49
CA LYS A 85 11.95 -5.35 16.91
C LYS A 85 11.06 -4.42 17.74
N LEU A 86 9.83 -4.20 17.27
CA LEU A 86 8.88 -3.31 17.96
C LEU A 86 8.45 -3.91 19.29
N THR A 87 8.42 -3.09 20.35
CA THR A 87 7.93 -3.50 21.67
C THR A 87 6.41 -3.73 21.63
N LYS A 88 5.86 -4.39 22.66
CA LYS A 88 4.42 -4.64 22.77
C LYS A 88 3.59 -3.37 22.63
N THR A 89 4.05 -2.24 23.14
CA THR A 89 3.36 -0.95 23.07
C THR A 89 3.50 -0.24 21.70
N GLN A 90 4.43 -0.68 20.87
CA GLN A 90 4.68 -0.14 19.52
C GLN A 90 4.07 -0.99 18.42
N LYS A 91 3.51 -2.17 18.73
CA LYS A 91 2.82 -3.01 17.75
C LYS A 91 1.63 -2.28 17.15
N PHE A 92 1.32 -2.66 15.91
CA PHE A 92 0.27 -2.03 15.15
C PHE A 92 -1.12 -2.47 15.62
N GLU A 93 -2.03 -1.51 15.75
CA GLU A 93 -3.47 -1.79 15.78
C GLU A 93 -3.95 -2.01 14.35
N HIS A 94 -4.88 -2.93 14.11
CA HIS A 94 -5.39 -3.21 12.78
C HIS A 94 -6.90 -3.04 12.68
N ILE A 95 -7.34 -2.13 11.83
CA ILE A 95 -8.74 -1.91 11.48
C ILE A 95 -8.99 -2.54 10.10
N ILE A 96 -9.89 -3.51 10.06
CA ILE A 96 -10.37 -4.08 8.80
C ILE A 96 -11.66 -3.34 8.44
N VAL A 97 -11.67 -2.73 7.28
CA VAL A 97 -12.80 -1.94 6.80
C VAL A 97 -13.53 -2.74 5.72
N ASP A 98 -14.76 -3.14 6.03
CA ASP A 98 -15.65 -3.74 5.04
C ASP A 98 -16.10 -2.65 4.05
N THR A 99 -15.91 -2.89 2.77
CA THR A 99 -16.41 -1.99 1.73
C THR A 99 -17.78 -2.50 1.29
N PRO A 100 -18.83 -1.72 1.40
CA PRO A 100 -20.05 -2.04 0.67
C PRO A 100 -19.74 -1.98 -0.83
N PRO A 101 -20.21 -2.95 -1.62
CA PRO A 101 -20.04 -2.93 -3.07
C PRO A 101 -20.93 -1.82 -3.65
N LYS A 102 -20.45 -0.59 -3.66
CA LYS A 102 -20.95 0.44 -4.56
C LYS A 102 -19.88 0.62 -5.62
N ASP A 103 -20.20 0.21 -6.83
CA ASP A 103 -19.43 0.44 -8.04
C ASP A 103 -17.97 -0.06 -8.06
N GLY A 104 -17.74 -1.15 -7.44
CA GLY A 104 -16.74 -2.19 -7.73
C GLY A 104 -15.27 -1.90 -7.52
N LEU A 105 -14.71 -0.68 -7.49
CA LEU A 105 -13.26 -0.61 -7.67
C LEU A 105 -12.50 0.56 -7.01
N ARG A 106 -13.14 1.58 -6.49
CA ARG A 106 -12.37 2.72 -5.93
C ARG A 106 -13.00 3.24 -4.66
N ILE A 107 -12.18 3.24 -3.64
CA ILE A 107 -12.42 3.99 -2.43
C ILE A 107 -12.12 5.44 -2.77
N ASP A 108 -13.12 6.30 -2.64
CA ASP A 108 -12.94 7.73 -2.80
C ASP A 108 -12.32 8.37 -1.54
N ASN A 109 -11.95 9.62 -1.66
CA ASN A 109 -11.35 10.35 -0.54
C ASN A 109 -12.33 10.51 0.65
N ASP A 110 -13.63 10.55 0.38
CA ASP A 110 -14.65 10.73 1.42
C ASP A 110 -14.74 9.49 2.31
N GLN A 111 -14.60 8.30 1.74
CA GLN A 111 -14.54 7.06 2.50
C GLN A 111 -13.27 6.98 3.36
N TRP A 112 -12.13 7.44 2.86
CA TRP A 112 -10.90 7.52 3.65
C TRP A 112 -11.07 8.47 4.84
N GLN A 113 -11.62 9.64 4.58
CA GLN A 113 -11.88 10.64 5.59
C GLN A 113 -12.87 10.11 6.64
N LYS A 114 -13.95 9.46 6.20
CA LYS A 114 -14.93 8.86 7.11
C LYS A 114 -14.29 7.85 8.07
N VAL A 115 -13.47 6.92 7.57
CA VAL A 115 -12.79 5.93 8.44
C VAL A 115 -11.85 6.62 9.43
N PHE A 116 -11.14 7.66 9.00
CA PHE A 116 -10.31 8.45 9.89
C PHE A 116 -11.13 9.11 10.99
N ASP A 117 -12.22 9.79 10.64
CA ASP A 117 -13.07 10.53 11.58
C ASP A 117 -13.78 9.61 12.57
N ASP A 118 -14.32 8.47 12.10
CA ASP A 118 -14.97 7.46 12.95
C ASP A 118 -14.00 6.88 14.00
N ASN A 119 -12.70 6.85 13.69
CA ASN A 119 -11.68 6.27 14.57
C ASN A 119 -10.80 7.29 15.30
N LYS A 120 -10.91 8.58 14.96
CA LYS A 120 -10.06 9.67 15.46
C LYS A 120 -10.04 9.76 16.97
N LYS A 121 -11.21 9.74 17.60
CA LYS A 121 -11.33 9.84 19.08
C LYS A 121 -10.79 8.59 19.76
N LYS A 122 -11.20 7.41 19.30
CA LYS A 122 -10.82 6.11 19.87
C LYS A 122 -9.30 5.92 19.90
N TYR A 123 -8.65 6.19 18.79
CA TYR A 123 -7.21 5.96 18.64
C TYR A 123 -6.36 7.21 18.79
N LYS A 124 -6.95 8.37 19.12
CA LYS A 124 -6.26 9.67 19.22
C LYS A 124 -5.48 9.98 17.95
N LEU A 125 -6.11 9.75 16.79
CA LEU A 125 -5.48 9.96 15.49
C LEU A 125 -5.25 11.46 15.23
N LYS A 126 -4.10 11.77 14.64
CA LYS A 126 -3.72 13.13 14.24
C LYS A 126 -3.60 13.27 12.74
N GLU A 127 -3.01 12.29 12.08
CA GLU A 127 -2.76 12.29 10.64
C GLU A 127 -3.14 10.93 10.02
N CYS A 128 -3.46 10.99 8.71
CA CYS A 128 -3.79 9.82 7.90
C CYS A 128 -2.88 9.78 6.67
N TYR A 129 -2.28 8.63 6.38
CA TYR A 129 -1.39 8.46 5.23
C TYR A 129 -1.88 7.37 4.29
N GLY A 130 -1.90 7.71 2.99
CA GLY A 130 -2.07 6.79 1.90
C GLY A 130 -0.83 6.75 1.01
N PHE A 131 -0.50 5.58 0.51
CA PHE A 131 0.72 5.39 -0.29
C PHE A 131 0.34 5.09 -1.74
N VAL A 132 0.36 6.13 -2.56
CA VAL A 132 0.02 6.08 -3.98
C VAL A 132 1.17 6.68 -4.76
N THR A 133 1.68 5.93 -5.73
CA THR A 133 2.70 6.40 -6.67
C THR A 133 2.06 6.96 -7.94
N LYS A 134 2.78 7.86 -8.65
CA LYS A 134 2.41 8.24 -10.00
C LYS A 134 2.72 7.11 -10.99
N ASN A 135 2.15 7.20 -12.18
CA ASN A 135 2.53 6.31 -13.26
C ASN A 135 3.94 6.65 -13.79
N PRO A 136 4.64 5.70 -14.40
CA PRO A 136 5.85 6.00 -15.16
C PRO A 136 5.57 7.03 -16.27
N ALA A 137 6.62 7.70 -16.77
CA ALA A 137 6.50 8.59 -17.92
C ALA A 137 5.88 7.85 -19.12
N LYS A 138 5.08 8.55 -19.93
CA LYS A 138 4.41 7.93 -21.08
C LYS A 138 5.37 7.23 -22.04
N SER A 139 6.57 7.80 -22.28
CA SER A 139 7.63 7.16 -23.07
C SER A 139 8.05 5.81 -22.52
N VAL A 140 8.28 5.73 -21.20
CA VAL A 140 8.62 4.48 -20.51
C VAL A 140 7.48 3.47 -20.61
N MET A 141 6.24 3.93 -20.51
CA MET A 141 5.08 3.06 -20.61
C MET A 141 4.93 2.46 -22.02
N ILE A 142 5.27 3.21 -23.05
CA ILE A 142 5.29 2.74 -24.47
C ILE A 142 6.44 1.73 -24.63
N GLU A 143 7.65 2.10 -24.23
CA GLU A 143 8.86 1.28 -24.36
C GLU A 143 8.70 -0.11 -23.70
N HIS A 144 8.02 -0.16 -22.56
CA HIS A 144 7.87 -1.38 -21.76
C HIS A 144 6.49 -2.04 -21.86
N ASP A 145 5.67 -1.67 -22.82
CA ASP A 145 4.32 -2.21 -23.04
C ASP A 145 3.49 -2.23 -21.75
N LEU A 146 3.46 -1.10 -21.03
CA LEU A 146 2.74 -0.98 -19.77
C LEU A 146 1.27 -0.56 -19.94
N PHE A 147 0.79 -0.35 -21.16
CA PHE A 147 -0.61 -0.10 -21.43
C PHE A 147 -1.40 -1.40 -21.41
N THR A 148 -2.48 -1.42 -20.61
CA THR A 148 -3.43 -2.53 -20.51
C THR A 148 -4.84 -1.97 -20.33
N ASP A 149 -5.85 -2.74 -20.74
CA ASP A 149 -7.28 -2.32 -20.66
C ASP A 149 -7.75 -2.13 -19.22
N ASP A 150 -7.12 -2.84 -18.26
CA ASP A 150 -7.43 -2.74 -16.84
C ASP A 150 -6.65 -1.62 -16.14
N ARG A 151 -5.92 -0.81 -16.90
CA ARG A 151 -5.14 0.26 -16.33
C ARG A 151 -6.00 1.39 -15.80
N PRO A 152 -5.77 1.85 -14.57
CA PRO A 152 -6.44 3.05 -14.07
C PRO A 152 -6.04 4.30 -14.87
N ALA A 153 -6.85 5.35 -14.78
CA ALA A 153 -6.55 6.63 -15.40
C ALA A 153 -5.10 7.07 -15.10
N TYR A 154 -4.43 7.64 -16.11
CA TYR A 154 -3.05 8.08 -15.98
C TYR A 154 -2.90 9.09 -14.84
N ARG A 155 -1.92 8.84 -13.97
CA ARG A 155 -1.57 9.71 -12.84
C ARG A 155 -0.20 10.32 -13.08
N ASP A 156 -0.17 11.57 -13.42
CA ASP A 156 1.05 12.35 -13.71
C ASP A 156 1.75 12.86 -12.44
N GLY A 157 1.29 12.42 -11.28
CA GLY A 157 1.64 12.99 -9.99
C GLY A 157 0.65 14.09 -9.60
N ALA A 158 0.93 14.74 -8.50
CA ALA A 158 0.11 15.87 -8.06
C ALA A 158 0.84 17.18 -8.36
N LYS A 159 0.11 18.12 -8.94
CA LYS A 159 0.61 19.50 -9.12
C LYS A 159 0.93 20.16 -7.77
N ARG A 160 0.16 19.80 -6.73
CA ARG A 160 0.39 20.22 -5.36
C ARG A 160 0.78 19.02 -4.51
N TYR A 161 1.83 19.16 -3.70
CA TYR A 161 2.22 18.15 -2.72
C TYR A 161 1.13 18.00 -1.65
N HIS A 162 0.76 16.75 -1.39
CA HIS A 162 -0.14 16.40 -0.31
C HIS A 162 0.64 15.59 0.73
N PRO A 163 0.89 16.12 1.93
CA PRO A 163 1.67 15.43 2.97
C PRO A 163 1.14 14.03 3.30
N GLU A 164 -0.18 13.86 3.24
CA GLU A 164 -0.85 12.58 3.46
C GLU A 164 -0.63 11.54 2.35
N LYS A 165 -0.05 11.94 1.21
CA LYS A 165 0.30 11.07 0.07
C LYS A 165 1.77 11.21 -0.30
N PRO A 166 2.70 10.80 0.57
CA PRO A 166 4.12 11.11 0.42
C PRO A 166 4.78 10.55 -0.84
N PHE A 167 4.20 9.53 -1.48
CA PHE A 167 4.77 8.89 -2.68
C PHE A 167 4.17 9.38 -4.00
N GLN A 168 3.23 10.30 -3.98
CA GLN A 168 2.46 10.73 -5.15
C GLN A 168 3.28 11.27 -6.33
N ASN A 169 4.50 11.74 -6.08
CA ASN A 169 5.41 12.28 -7.11
C ASN A 169 6.51 11.29 -7.50
N HIS A 170 6.48 10.08 -6.97
CA HIS A 170 7.42 9.00 -7.27
C HIS A 170 6.73 7.89 -8.04
N ASP A 171 7.44 7.22 -8.94
CA ASP A 171 6.96 6.05 -9.67
C ASP A 171 7.39 4.73 -8.99
N LYS A 172 7.00 3.62 -9.58
CA LYS A 172 7.32 2.30 -9.04
C LYS A 172 8.82 1.97 -9.09
N ALA A 173 9.60 2.55 -10.01
CA ALA A 173 11.05 2.36 -10.04
C ALA A 173 11.72 3.02 -8.83
N TRP A 174 11.20 4.17 -8.37
CA TRP A 174 11.66 4.75 -7.11
C TRP A 174 11.38 3.82 -5.91
N VAL A 175 10.19 3.21 -5.86
CA VAL A 175 9.85 2.23 -4.82
C VAL A 175 10.82 1.05 -4.85
N ALA A 176 11.17 0.54 -6.04
CA ALA A 176 12.14 -0.55 -6.19
C ALA A 176 13.51 -0.17 -5.62
N ARG A 177 14.02 1.01 -5.98
CA ARG A 177 15.29 1.52 -5.41
C ARG A 177 15.26 1.64 -3.88
N CYS A 178 14.12 2.03 -3.32
CA CYS A 178 13.95 2.06 -1.86
C CYS A 178 14.01 0.66 -1.25
N PHE A 179 13.34 -0.32 -1.86
CA PHE A 179 13.42 -1.72 -1.41
C PHE A 179 14.85 -2.27 -1.45
N GLU A 180 15.60 -1.98 -2.50
CA GLU A 180 16.99 -2.40 -2.65
C GLU A 180 17.88 -1.73 -1.60
N SER A 181 17.82 -0.41 -1.48
CA SER A 181 18.67 0.36 -0.56
C SER A 181 18.44 0.03 0.92
N GLU A 182 17.24 -0.41 1.27
CA GLU A 182 16.89 -0.81 2.64
C GLU A 182 17.02 -2.32 2.90
N GLY A 183 17.47 -3.09 1.90
CA GLY A 183 17.61 -4.54 2.04
C GLY A 183 16.28 -5.30 2.14
N LEU A 184 15.17 -4.70 1.68
CA LEU A 184 13.82 -5.24 1.84
C LEU A 184 13.46 -6.33 0.82
N MET A 185 14.31 -6.54 -0.19
CA MET A 185 14.04 -7.46 -1.31
C MET A 185 13.87 -8.91 -0.87
N LYS A 186 14.62 -9.37 0.12
CA LYS A 186 14.53 -10.78 0.60
C LYS A 186 13.42 -10.99 1.62
N GLY A 187 13.11 -9.98 2.43
CA GLY A 187 12.20 -10.12 3.56
C GLY A 187 10.79 -9.60 3.28
N LEU A 188 10.67 -8.31 2.94
CA LEU A 188 9.39 -7.65 2.77
C LEU A 188 8.77 -7.87 1.38
N PHE A 189 9.58 -7.81 0.32
CA PHE A 189 9.09 -7.92 -1.06
C PHE A 189 8.25 -9.18 -1.33
N PRO A 190 8.67 -10.40 -0.92
CA PRO A 190 7.89 -11.62 -1.17
C PRO A 190 6.53 -11.65 -0.45
N LEU A 191 6.35 -10.84 0.58
CA LEU A 191 5.11 -10.76 1.36
C LEU A 191 4.09 -9.81 0.71
N THR A 192 4.54 -8.98 -0.25
CA THR A 192 3.69 -7.99 -0.90
C THR A 192 2.94 -8.57 -2.09
N ARG A 193 1.76 -8.02 -2.34
CA ARG A 193 0.97 -8.35 -3.51
C ARG A 193 0.38 -7.10 -4.15
N SER A 194 0.69 -6.91 -5.42
CA SER A 194 0.15 -5.82 -6.23
C SER A 194 -0.82 -6.29 -7.33
N CYS A 195 -0.92 -7.61 -7.56
CA CYS A 195 -1.76 -8.17 -8.60
C CYS A 195 -3.25 -8.04 -8.24
N GLU A 196 -4.03 -7.44 -9.12
CA GLU A 196 -5.50 -7.34 -9.04
C GLU A 196 -6.19 -8.28 -10.05
N GLY A 197 -5.47 -9.29 -10.56
CA GLY A 197 -6.03 -10.28 -11.47
C GLY A 197 -7.11 -11.14 -10.82
N GLN A 198 -8.03 -11.64 -11.65
CA GLN A 198 -9.14 -12.48 -11.24
C GLN A 198 -8.68 -13.82 -10.63
N ALA A 199 -9.52 -14.43 -9.80
CA ALA A 199 -9.20 -15.65 -9.06
C ALA A 199 -8.72 -16.81 -9.95
N ASP A 200 -9.35 -17.00 -11.11
CA ASP A 200 -9.01 -18.01 -12.12
C ASP A 200 -7.61 -17.80 -12.73
N LYS A 201 -7.22 -16.54 -12.93
CA LYS A 201 -5.92 -16.15 -13.49
C LYS A 201 -4.78 -16.16 -12.47
N THR A 202 -5.10 -16.27 -11.19
CA THR A 202 -4.15 -16.11 -10.08
C THR A 202 -4.04 -17.36 -9.21
N LYS A 203 -4.59 -18.51 -9.62
CA LYS A 203 -4.67 -19.73 -8.82
C LYS A 203 -5.19 -19.43 -7.41
N ASN A 204 -6.39 -18.87 -7.31
CA ASN A 204 -6.98 -18.42 -6.05
C ASN A 204 -6.09 -17.43 -5.28
N PHE A 205 -5.51 -16.46 -6.00
CA PHE A 205 -4.67 -15.40 -5.45
C PHE A 205 -3.34 -15.87 -4.81
N THR A 206 -2.90 -17.09 -5.10
CA THR A 206 -1.58 -17.58 -4.63
C THR A 206 -0.42 -17.16 -5.52
N LYS A 207 -0.70 -16.83 -6.80
CA LYS A 207 0.31 -16.41 -7.78
C LYS A 207 -0.14 -15.12 -8.50
N PRO A 208 0.81 -14.27 -8.93
CA PRO A 208 0.47 -13.10 -9.77
C PRO A 208 -0.03 -13.58 -11.14
N CYS A 209 -0.99 -12.85 -11.74
CA CYS A 209 -1.49 -13.18 -13.09
C CYS A 209 -0.48 -12.84 -14.20
N LYS A 210 0.52 -12.01 -13.92
CA LYS A 210 1.57 -11.51 -14.83
C LYS A 210 1.09 -10.70 -16.04
N LYS A 211 -0.22 -10.43 -16.15
CA LYS A 211 -0.84 -9.77 -17.32
C LYS A 211 -1.47 -8.42 -16.99
N CYS A 212 -2.01 -8.24 -15.78
CA CYS A 212 -2.63 -6.99 -15.40
C CYS A 212 -1.60 -5.85 -15.27
N TRP A 213 -2.10 -4.63 -15.36
CA TRP A 213 -1.30 -3.41 -15.20
C TRP A 213 -0.32 -3.48 -14.02
N TRP A 214 -0.82 -3.82 -12.84
CA TRP A 214 0.00 -3.87 -11.62
C TRP A 214 1.11 -4.93 -11.67
N CYS A 215 0.88 -6.04 -12.36
CA CYS A 215 1.93 -7.04 -12.57
C CYS A 215 2.98 -6.54 -13.54
N LYS A 216 2.59 -5.94 -14.66
CA LYS A 216 3.52 -5.37 -15.64
C LYS A 216 4.36 -4.25 -15.01
N GLU A 217 3.72 -3.30 -14.31
CA GLU A 217 4.42 -2.22 -13.60
C GLU A 217 5.39 -2.75 -12.54
N LYS A 218 4.96 -3.76 -11.76
CA LYS A 218 5.84 -4.42 -10.78
C LYS A 218 7.05 -5.04 -11.46
N TYR A 219 6.84 -5.80 -12.54
CA TYR A 219 7.94 -6.43 -13.27
C TYR A 219 8.89 -5.41 -13.92
N TRP A 220 8.36 -4.34 -14.51
CA TRP A 220 9.16 -3.25 -15.03
C TRP A 220 10.11 -2.68 -13.96
N ALA A 221 9.58 -2.39 -12.79
CA ALA A 221 10.34 -1.73 -11.73
C ALA A 221 11.31 -2.67 -10.99
N PHE A 222 10.91 -3.90 -10.71
CA PHE A 222 11.64 -4.83 -9.84
C PHE A 222 12.30 -5.99 -10.59
N LYS A 223 12.04 -6.16 -11.90
CA LYS A 223 12.48 -7.29 -12.74
C LYS A 223 12.01 -8.66 -12.20
N GLN A 224 11.04 -8.67 -11.28
CA GLN A 224 10.42 -9.88 -10.69
C GLN A 224 8.98 -9.59 -10.22
N TYR A 225 8.23 -10.68 -9.98
CA TYR A 225 6.83 -10.60 -9.59
C TYR A 225 6.62 -10.82 -8.09
#